data_fddba489b157c532fdb70416fb0f2d2e
#
_entry.id   fddba489b157c532fdb70416fb0f2d2e
#
_cell.length_a   1.000
_cell.length_b   1.000
_cell.length_c   1.000
_cell.angle_alpha   90.00
_cell.angle_beta   90.00
_cell.angle_gamma   90.00
#
_symmetry.space_group_name_H-M   'P 1'
#
loop_
_entity.id
_entity.type
_entity.pdbx_description
1 polymer ?
#
loop_
_entity_poly.entity_id
_entity_poly.type
_entity_poly.pdbx_seq_one_letter_code
_entity_poly.pdbx_strand_id
1 'polypeptide(L)'
;MSDIEAKIRSAWIGRISGCQLGKPIERMSMRDGHSALHDYLSDVGPLPLRDYVGYKEGYDIQKECCRGFLSRSEPDDDINYSFLALLMLEEHGRDLSTSDVARTWLKRLPAAQTFTAERAAYKVLLERGKEWFPETGNAGFDLSACSDNPYNDWIGAQIRADVYGWVCPGNPELAASLVTEDASLSHRGDGVYGAVFVAVLGALLMTHTPAEALRTAKTYLPENSGAIIAVELAESLLA
;
A
#
# COMPACT_ATOMS: atom_id res chain seq x y z
N MET A 1 22.81 -7.47 -14.53
CA MET A 1 21.50 -6.99 -14.02
C MET A 1 21.00 -5.95 -15.00
N SER A 2 19.79 -6.11 -15.53
CA SER A 2 19.17 -5.10 -16.40
C SER A 2 18.87 -3.82 -15.62
N ASP A 3 18.70 -2.69 -16.31
CA ASP A 3 18.30 -1.41 -15.65
C ASP A 3 16.97 -1.56 -14.90
N ILE A 4 15.99 -2.25 -15.48
CA ILE A 4 14.70 -2.53 -14.84
C ILE A 4 14.88 -3.38 -13.58
N GLU A 5 15.69 -4.42 -13.62
CA GLU A 5 15.96 -5.26 -12.45
C GLU A 5 16.60 -4.46 -11.30
N ALA A 6 17.52 -3.56 -11.63
CA ALA A 6 18.12 -2.66 -10.63
C ALA A 6 17.07 -1.72 -10.02
N LYS A 7 16.17 -1.17 -10.83
CA LYS A 7 15.09 -0.30 -10.39
C LYS A 7 14.09 -1.04 -9.49
N ILE A 8 13.65 -2.25 -9.86
CA ILE A 8 12.78 -3.08 -9.05
C ILE A 8 13.43 -3.41 -7.69
N ARG A 9 14.70 -3.78 -7.70
CA ARG A 9 15.43 -4.02 -6.45
C ARG A 9 15.48 -2.78 -5.56
N SER A 10 15.73 -1.61 -6.15
CA SER A 10 15.77 -0.34 -5.41
C SER A 10 14.38 0.02 -4.87
N ALA A 11 13.32 -0.25 -5.62
CA ALA A 11 11.94 -0.05 -5.19
C ALA A 11 11.59 -0.91 -3.96
N TRP A 12 11.93 -2.20 -3.98
CA TRP A 12 11.78 -3.08 -2.80
C TRP A 12 12.57 -2.61 -1.60
N ILE A 13 13.84 -2.19 -1.80
CA ILE A 13 14.66 -1.64 -0.72
C ILE A 13 14.00 -0.38 -0.16
N GLY A 14 13.55 0.52 -1.02
CA GLY A 14 12.86 1.76 -0.62
C GLY A 14 11.59 1.48 0.17
N ARG A 15 10.77 0.53 -0.30
CA ARG A 15 9.53 0.10 0.38
C ARG A 15 9.80 -0.40 1.78
N ILE A 16 10.71 -1.37 1.92
CA ILE A 16 11.04 -1.98 3.22
C ILE A 16 11.68 -0.93 4.15
N SER A 17 12.64 -0.16 3.64
CA SER A 17 13.33 0.86 4.44
C SER A 17 12.39 1.96 4.91
N GLY A 18 11.49 2.43 4.04
CA GLY A 18 10.51 3.45 4.38
C GLY A 18 9.53 2.99 5.43
N CYS A 19 8.99 1.77 5.28
CA CYS A 19 8.12 1.16 6.28
C CYS A 19 8.83 1.05 7.64
N GLN A 20 10.05 0.49 7.68
CA GLN A 20 10.80 0.34 8.93
C GLN A 20 11.24 1.68 9.54
N LEU A 21 11.38 2.73 8.74
CA LEU A 21 11.67 4.08 9.25
C LEU A 21 10.44 4.68 9.96
N GLY A 22 9.25 4.53 9.40
CA GLY A 22 8.00 5.08 9.95
C GLY A 22 7.44 4.27 11.12
N LYS A 23 7.59 2.95 11.07
CA LYS A 23 6.96 2.01 12.00
C LYS A 23 7.11 2.33 13.49
N PRO A 24 8.30 2.65 14.03
CA PRO A 24 8.45 2.88 15.46
C PRO A 24 7.67 4.09 15.98
N ILE A 25 7.40 5.08 15.12
CA ILE A 25 6.79 6.36 15.50
C ILE A 25 5.34 6.52 15.04
N GLU A 26 4.81 5.58 14.26
CA GLU A 26 3.45 5.64 13.71
C GLU A 26 2.39 5.83 14.80
N ARG A 27 2.39 4.97 15.83
CA ARG A 27 1.43 5.05 16.93
C ARG A 27 1.51 6.37 17.70
N MET A 28 2.72 6.89 17.91
CA MET A 28 2.93 8.19 18.54
C MET A 28 2.35 9.31 17.68
N SER A 29 2.64 9.30 16.39
CA SER A 29 2.10 10.28 15.44
C SER A 29 0.57 10.32 15.45
N MET A 30 -0.06 9.16 15.41
CA MET A 30 -1.54 9.04 15.39
C MET A 30 -2.20 9.42 16.72
N ARG A 31 -1.59 9.06 17.86
CA ARG A 31 -2.18 9.26 19.18
C ARG A 31 -1.85 10.62 19.77
N ASP A 32 -0.58 11.03 19.69
CA ASP A 32 -0.05 12.15 20.45
C ASP A 32 0.21 13.39 19.54
N GLY A 33 0.15 13.22 18.23
CA GLY A 33 0.21 14.30 17.24
C GLY A 33 1.61 14.80 16.93
N HIS A 34 1.67 15.83 16.08
CA HIS A 34 2.91 16.34 15.48
C HIS A 34 3.91 16.87 16.51
N SER A 35 3.45 17.61 17.54
CA SER A 35 4.37 18.21 18.52
C SER A 35 5.12 17.15 19.32
N ALA A 36 4.40 16.15 19.85
CA ALA A 36 5.01 15.06 20.61
C ALA A 36 5.99 14.25 19.75
N LEU A 37 5.63 14.02 18.50
CA LEU A 37 6.51 13.35 17.53
C LEU A 37 7.80 14.17 17.29
N HIS A 38 7.67 15.48 17.04
CA HIS A 38 8.81 16.35 16.80
C HIS A 38 9.76 16.38 18.01
N ASP A 39 9.22 16.50 19.22
CA ASP A 39 10.00 16.52 20.45
C ASP A 39 10.76 15.21 20.65
N TYR A 40 10.07 14.06 20.46
CA TYR A 40 10.72 12.75 20.50
C TYR A 40 11.87 12.63 19.50
N LEU A 41 11.61 12.97 18.22
CA LEU A 41 12.62 12.88 17.17
C LEU A 41 13.83 13.77 17.44
N SER A 42 13.62 14.97 17.98
CA SER A 42 14.69 15.90 18.37
C SER A 42 15.54 15.35 19.53
N ASP A 43 14.93 14.59 20.43
CA ASP A 43 15.61 13.95 21.56
C ASP A 43 16.50 12.77 21.14
N VAL A 44 16.10 12.03 20.10
CA VAL A 44 16.78 10.79 19.70
C VAL A 44 17.73 10.94 18.52
N GLY A 45 17.80 12.11 17.90
CA GLY A 45 18.73 12.38 16.82
C GLY A 45 18.58 13.76 16.19
N PRO A 46 19.51 14.13 15.29
CA PRO A 46 19.42 15.40 14.58
C PRO A 46 18.26 15.42 13.58
N LEU A 47 17.63 16.58 13.43
CA LEU A 47 16.65 16.84 12.37
C LEU A 47 17.29 17.68 11.25
N PRO A 48 16.94 17.48 9.98
CA PRO A 48 16.04 16.42 9.49
C PRO A 48 16.68 15.03 9.64
N LEU A 49 15.83 14.01 9.82
CA LEU A 49 16.28 12.62 9.92
C LEU A 49 17.12 12.22 8.69
N ARG A 50 18.27 11.58 8.99
CA ARG A 50 19.21 11.05 7.97
C ARG A 50 19.47 9.56 8.11
N ASP A 51 18.82 8.92 9.09
CA ASP A 51 18.97 7.52 9.47
C ASP A 51 17.71 7.05 10.17
N TYR A 52 17.62 5.76 10.49
CA TYR A 52 16.52 5.21 11.29
C TYR A 52 16.35 5.92 12.62
N VAL A 53 15.12 5.94 13.11
CA VAL A 53 14.74 6.58 14.37
C VAL A 53 15.52 5.97 15.53
N GLY A 54 16.06 6.82 16.40
CA GLY A 54 16.75 6.39 17.64
C GLY A 54 15.75 5.84 18.67
N TYR A 55 16.25 5.01 19.59
CA TYR A 55 15.46 4.50 20.71
C TYR A 55 15.72 5.33 21.98
N LYS A 56 14.65 5.63 22.71
CA LYS A 56 14.70 6.22 24.06
C LYS A 56 13.71 5.49 24.96
N GLU A 57 14.18 5.05 26.11
CA GLU A 57 13.35 4.37 27.11
C GLU A 57 12.28 5.31 27.69
N GLY A 58 11.13 4.74 28.08
CA GLY A 58 9.99 5.50 28.63
C GLY A 58 8.96 5.94 27.61
N TYR A 59 9.19 5.67 26.33
CA TYR A 59 8.22 5.90 25.27
C TYR A 59 7.65 4.58 24.75
N ASP A 60 6.39 4.60 24.28
CA ASP A 60 5.73 3.45 23.64
C ASP A 60 6.22 3.30 22.19
N ILE A 61 7.48 2.90 22.06
CA ILE A 61 8.20 2.75 20.80
C ILE A 61 8.68 1.31 20.66
N GLN A 62 8.51 0.73 19.48
CA GLN A 62 9.03 -0.60 19.17
C GLN A 62 10.55 -0.55 19.02
N LYS A 63 11.26 -0.96 20.05
CA LYS A 63 12.73 -0.94 20.14
C LYS A 63 13.41 -1.65 18.96
N GLU A 64 12.84 -2.79 18.54
CA GLU A 64 13.36 -3.64 17.47
C GLU A 64 13.35 -2.95 16.10
N CYS A 65 12.52 -1.90 15.93
CA CYS A 65 12.46 -1.06 14.74
C CYS A 65 13.39 0.15 14.77
N CYS A 66 14.13 0.36 15.86
CA CYS A 66 14.96 1.54 16.06
C CYS A 66 16.43 1.30 15.67
N ARG A 67 17.11 2.40 15.34
CA ARG A 67 18.54 2.42 15.02
C ARG A 67 19.37 1.74 16.10
N GLY A 68 20.24 0.82 15.70
CA GLY A 68 21.08 0.03 16.59
C GLY A 68 20.43 -1.26 17.13
N PHE A 69 19.12 -1.45 16.89
CA PHE A 69 18.39 -2.65 17.30
C PHE A 69 17.78 -3.40 16.12
N LEU A 70 17.74 -2.80 14.95
CA LEU A 70 17.28 -3.45 13.71
C LEU A 70 18.20 -4.63 13.36
N SER A 71 17.64 -5.84 13.39
CA SER A 71 18.33 -7.07 12.97
C SER A 71 17.63 -7.72 11.77
N ARG A 72 16.41 -7.30 11.48
CA ARG A 72 15.56 -7.76 10.38
C ARG A 72 14.49 -6.70 10.08
N SER A 73 13.75 -6.88 8.99
CA SER A 73 12.49 -6.18 8.80
C SER A 73 11.43 -6.78 9.72
N GLU A 74 10.85 -5.99 10.59
CA GLU A 74 9.74 -6.43 11.43
C GLU A 74 8.46 -6.55 10.59
N PRO A 75 7.59 -7.55 10.89
CA PRO A 75 6.34 -7.72 10.16
C PRO A 75 5.46 -6.48 10.18
N ASP A 76 4.90 -6.15 9.02
CA ASP A 76 4.06 -4.98 8.82
C ASP A 76 3.06 -5.27 7.69
N ASP A 77 1.85 -4.68 7.76
CA ASP A 77 0.86 -4.85 6.70
C ASP A 77 1.31 -4.21 5.38
N ASP A 78 1.98 -3.08 5.42
CA ASP A 78 2.63 -2.46 4.27
C ASP A 78 3.51 -3.42 3.46
N ILE A 79 4.24 -4.29 4.15
CA ILE A 79 5.14 -5.27 3.52
C ILE A 79 4.38 -6.55 3.17
N ASN A 80 3.53 -7.04 4.09
CA ASN A 80 2.79 -8.27 3.91
C ASN A 80 1.86 -8.22 2.69
N TYR A 81 1.16 -7.11 2.48
CA TYR A 81 0.30 -6.93 1.30
C TYR A 81 1.09 -6.88 0.00
N SER A 82 2.28 -6.29 -0.01
CA SER A 82 3.15 -6.30 -1.19
C SER A 82 3.58 -7.72 -1.57
N PHE A 83 3.92 -8.58 -0.60
CA PHE A 83 4.18 -9.99 -0.86
C PHE A 83 2.94 -10.76 -1.31
N LEU A 84 1.78 -10.45 -0.73
CA LEU A 84 0.52 -11.08 -1.14
C LEU A 84 0.17 -10.73 -2.59
N ALA A 85 0.35 -9.46 -2.99
CA ALA A 85 0.18 -9.02 -4.37
C ALA A 85 1.11 -9.78 -5.33
N LEU A 86 2.38 -9.96 -4.96
CA LEU A 86 3.32 -10.75 -5.76
C LEU A 86 2.85 -12.20 -5.94
N LEU A 87 2.39 -12.85 -4.87
CA LEU A 87 1.86 -14.22 -4.94
C LEU A 87 0.62 -14.33 -5.84
N MET A 88 -0.27 -13.35 -5.79
CA MET A 88 -1.45 -13.30 -6.68
C MET A 88 -1.04 -13.13 -8.14
N LEU A 89 -0.06 -12.28 -8.41
CA LEU A 89 0.46 -12.09 -9.77
C LEU A 89 1.22 -13.31 -10.30
N GLU A 90 1.92 -14.06 -9.45
CA GLU A 90 2.54 -15.34 -9.82
C GLU A 90 1.49 -16.41 -10.16
N GLU A 91 0.36 -16.44 -9.44
CA GLU A 91 -0.71 -17.43 -9.61
C GLU A 91 -1.64 -17.10 -10.79
N HIS A 92 -2.00 -15.82 -10.97
CA HIS A 92 -3.05 -15.39 -11.92
C HIS A 92 -2.51 -14.52 -13.07
N GLY A 93 -1.33 -13.96 -12.96
CA GLY A 93 -0.74 -13.13 -14.00
C GLY A 93 -1.59 -11.90 -14.33
N ARG A 94 -1.87 -11.72 -15.64
CA ARG A 94 -2.66 -10.59 -16.15
C ARG A 94 -4.17 -10.78 -16.03
N ASP A 95 -4.59 -11.99 -15.71
CA ASP A 95 -6.01 -12.38 -15.62
C ASP A 95 -6.51 -12.29 -14.16
N LEU A 96 -5.74 -11.67 -13.26
CA LEU A 96 -6.12 -11.42 -11.87
C LEU A 96 -7.48 -10.74 -11.81
N SER A 97 -8.39 -11.31 -11.02
CA SER A 97 -9.73 -10.77 -10.76
C SER A 97 -9.94 -10.49 -9.28
N THR A 98 -10.90 -9.62 -8.95
CA THR A 98 -11.32 -9.35 -7.55
C THR A 98 -11.72 -10.63 -6.81
N SER A 99 -12.26 -11.63 -7.52
CA SER A 99 -12.56 -12.96 -6.96
C SER A 99 -11.30 -13.72 -6.54
N ASP A 100 -10.21 -13.59 -7.31
CA ASP A 100 -8.92 -14.22 -6.98
C ASP A 100 -8.26 -13.56 -5.79
N VAL A 101 -8.37 -12.22 -5.71
CA VAL A 101 -7.93 -11.45 -4.53
C VAL A 101 -8.65 -11.95 -3.28
N ALA A 102 -9.98 -12.03 -3.32
CA ALA A 102 -10.79 -12.50 -2.21
C ALA A 102 -10.43 -13.92 -1.77
N ARG A 103 -10.23 -14.86 -2.72
CA ARG A 103 -9.79 -16.23 -2.43
C ARG A 103 -8.41 -16.25 -1.78
N THR A 104 -7.48 -15.45 -2.31
CA THR A 104 -6.12 -15.39 -1.77
C THR A 104 -6.12 -14.83 -0.36
N TRP A 105 -6.92 -13.82 -0.06
CA TRP A 105 -7.07 -13.30 1.29
C TRP A 105 -7.56 -14.38 2.25
N LEU A 106 -8.61 -15.11 1.91
CA LEU A 106 -9.14 -16.19 2.74
C LEU A 106 -8.12 -17.32 2.98
N LYS A 107 -7.26 -17.60 2.01
CA LYS A 107 -6.26 -18.68 2.09
C LYS A 107 -4.97 -18.27 2.78
N ARG A 108 -4.51 -17.01 2.60
CA ARG A 108 -3.12 -16.62 2.91
C ARG A 108 -3.00 -15.38 3.81
N LEU A 109 -4.05 -14.55 3.92
CA LEU A 109 -4.03 -13.35 4.75
C LEU A 109 -4.61 -13.67 6.14
N PRO A 110 -3.80 -13.60 7.22
CA PRO A 110 -4.34 -13.79 8.56
C PRO A 110 -5.31 -12.65 8.92
N ALA A 111 -6.53 -12.97 9.29
CA ALA A 111 -7.57 -11.98 9.62
C ALA A 111 -7.13 -10.99 10.72
N ALA A 112 -6.29 -11.43 11.64
CA ALA A 112 -5.75 -10.59 12.71
C ALA A 112 -4.79 -9.48 12.22
N GLN A 113 -4.25 -9.62 11.01
CA GLN A 113 -3.34 -8.65 10.39
C GLN A 113 -4.06 -7.70 9.42
N THR A 114 -5.39 -7.66 9.45
CA THR A 114 -6.19 -6.72 8.68
C THR A 114 -6.62 -5.55 9.56
N PHE A 115 -6.74 -4.35 8.94
CA PHE A 115 -7.17 -3.13 9.61
C PHE A 115 -8.30 -2.48 8.80
N THR A 116 -9.03 -1.57 9.39
CA THR A 116 -10.05 -0.69 8.78
C THR A 116 -10.84 -1.34 7.62
N ALA A 117 -10.68 -0.88 6.40
CA ALA A 117 -11.42 -1.34 5.21
C ALA A 117 -11.18 -2.83 4.90
N GLU A 118 -9.93 -3.29 5.01
CA GLU A 118 -9.57 -4.69 4.77
C GLU A 118 -10.22 -5.63 5.77
N ARG A 119 -10.26 -5.23 7.04
CA ARG A 119 -10.94 -6.01 8.08
C ARG A 119 -12.45 -6.06 7.86
N ALA A 120 -13.05 -4.94 7.43
CA ALA A 120 -14.47 -4.89 7.09
C ALA A 120 -14.79 -5.79 5.90
N ALA A 121 -14.00 -5.73 4.83
CA ALA A 121 -14.12 -6.62 3.68
C ALA A 121 -13.95 -8.09 4.07
N TYR A 122 -12.92 -8.40 4.87
CA TYR A 122 -12.65 -9.77 5.33
C TYR A 122 -13.81 -10.34 6.16
N LYS A 123 -14.44 -9.50 6.99
CA LYS A 123 -15.63 -9.89 7.76
C LYS A 123 -16.78 -10.32 6.85
N VAL A 124 -17.06 -9.54 5.79
CA VAL A 124 -18.08 -9.88 4.79
C VAL A 124 -17.76 -11.21 4.11
N LEU A 125 -16.49 -11.41 3.70
CA LEU A 125 -16.05 -12.68 3.10
C LEU A 125 -16.29 -13.87 4.03
N LEU A 126 -16.02 -13.74 5.32
CA LEU A 126 -16.24 -14.81 6.30
C LEU A 126 -17.74 -15.06 6.54
N GLU A 127 -18.55 -14.02 6.66
CA GLU A 127 -20.00 -14.11 6.85
C GLU A 127 -20.70 -14.74 5.64
N ARG A 128 -20.24 -14.41 4.44
CA ARG A 128 -20.79 -14.88 3.15
C ARG A 128 -20.08 -16.14 2.62
N GLY A 129 -19.14 -16.69 3.37
CA GLY A 129 -18.31 -17.83 2.94
C GLY A 129 -19.09 -19.07 2.51
N LYS A 130 -20.29 -19.30 3.06
CA LYS A 130 -21.18 -20.39 2.65
C LYS A 130 -21.73 -20.24 1.24
N GLU A 131 -21.84 -19.01 0.73
CA GLU A 131 -22.31 -18.69 -0.60
C GLU A 131 -21.16 -18.70 -1.61
N TRP A 132 -19.92 -18.71 -1.11
CA TRP A 132 -18.75 -18.33 -1.90
C TRP A 132 -17.75 -19.45 -2.16
N PHE A 133 -17.93 -20.64 -1.60
CA PHE A 133 -16.96 -21.72 -1.76
C PHE A 133 -17.24 -22.67 -2.94
N PRO A 134 -16.97 -22.24 -4.19
CA PRO A 134 -16.25 -23.08 -5.11
C PRO A 134 -14.78 -22.67 -5.13
N GLU A 135 -13.85 -23.61 -5.17
CA GLU A 135 -12.42 -23.36 -5.29
C GLU A 135 -12.07 -22.64 -6.61
N THR A 136 -12.99 -22.64 -7.55
CA THR A 136 -12.88 -22.00 -8.87
C THR A 136 -14.22 -21.36 -9.25
N GLY A 137 -14.19 -20.29 -10.06
CA GLY A 137 -15.38 -19.60 -10.54
C GLY A 137 -15.70 -18.30 -9.80
N ASN A 138 -16.86 -17.70 -10.10
CA ASN A 138 -17.28 -16.45 -9.49
C ASN A 138 -17.74 -16.65 -8.04
N ALA A 139 -17.63 -15.61 -7.24
CA ALA A 139 -18.27 -15.57 -5.93
C ALA A 139 -19.78 -15.80 -6.08
N GLY A 140 -20.38 -16.52 -5.14
CA GLY A 140 -21.83 -16.73 -5.09
C GLY A 140 -22.63 -15.49 -4.68
N PHE A 141 -21.96 -14.34 -4.45
CA PHE A 141 -22.55 -13.05 -4.12
C PHE A 141 -21.75 -11.90 -4.78
N ASP A 142 -22.35 -10.73 -4.80
CA ASP A 142 -21.68 -9.52 -5.31
C ASP A 142 -20.57 -9.06 -4.35
N LEU A 143 -19.31 -9.19 -4.79
CA LEU A 143 -18.12 -8.81 -4.01
C LEU A 143 -18.07 -7.32 -3.69
N SER A 144 -18.84 -6.46 -4.38
CA SER A 144 -18.93 -5.04 -4.03
C SER A 144 -19.46 -4.81 -2.61
N ALA A 145 -20.14 -5.80 -2.03
CA ALA A 145 -20.54 -5.78 -0.62
C ALA A 145 -19.33 -5.70 0.33
N CYS A 146 -18.17 -6.21 -0.06
CA CYS A 146 -16.95 -6.15 0.75
C CYS A 146 -16.40 -4.73 0.85
N SER A 147 -16.51 -3.94 -0.21
CA SER A 147 -16.10 -2.53 -0.24
C SER A 147 -17.16 -1.56 0.26
N ASP A 148 -18.34 -2.04 0.68
CA ASP A 148 -19.37 -1.23 1.30
C ASP A 148 -19.12 -1.07 2.82
N ASN A 149 -18.15 -0.22 3.15
CA ASN A 149 -17.70 0.01 4.51
C ASN A 149 -17.29 1.48 4.71
N PRO A 150 -17.27 2.00 5.97
CA PRO A 150 -16.99 3.41 6.25
C PRO A 150 -15.54 3.84 6.03
N TYR A 151 -14.65 2.94 5.65
CA TYR A 151 -13.22 3.19 5.42
C TYR A 151 -12.84 3.00 3.95
N ASN A 152 -13.81 2.86 3.05
CA ASN A 152 -13.59 2.46 1.67
C ASN A 152 -12.85 3.51 0.80
N ASP A 153 -12.75 4.74 1.26
CA ASP A 153 -11.99 5.83 0.66
C ASP A 153 -10.62 6.08 1.32
N TRP A 154 -10.24 5.28 2.33
CA TRP A 154 -8.98 5.40 3.03
C TRP A 154 -7.80 4.81 2.25
N ILE A 155 -6.59 4.94 2.81
CA ILE A 155 -5.32 4.66 2.12
C ILE A 155 -4.93 3.17 2.04
N GLY A 156 -5.71 2.26 2.63
CA GLY A 156 -5.30 0.86 2.75
C GLY A 156 -5.03 0.15 1.42
N ALA A 157 -5.65 0.56 0.31
CA ALA A 157 -5.32 0.03 -1.01
C ALA A 157 -4.02 0.59 -1.57
N GLN A 158 -3.60 1.81 -1.18
CA GLN A 158 -2.36 2.42 -1.65
C GLN A 158 -1.13 1.68 -1.14
N ILE A 159 -1.15 1.22 0.11
CA ILE A 159 -0.01 0.52 0.72
C ILE A 159 0.32 -0.83 0.07
N ARG A 160 -0.54 -1.36 -0.80
CA ARG A 160 -0.34 -2.63 -1.51
C ARG A 160 -0.27 -2.49 -3.03
N ALA A 161 -0.27 -1.26 -3.53
CA ALA A 161 -0.36 -0.97 -4.96
C ALA A 161 0.97 -1.08 -5.71
N ASP A 162 2.09 -0.91 -5.04
CA ASP A 162 3.43 -0.77 -5.61
C ASP A 162 3.81 -1.89 -6.59
N VAL A 163 3.60 -3.13 -6.17
CA VAL A 163 4.01 -4.33 -6.93
C VAL A 163 3.34 -4.39 -8.29
N TYR A 164 2.08 -3.97 -8.39
CA TYR A 164 1.35 -3.92 -9.66
C TYR A 164 2.02 -2.97 -10.67
N GLY A 165 2.59 -1.87 -10.17
CA GLY A 165 3.40 -0.97 -10.99
C GLY A 165 4.73 -1.59 -11.42
N TRP A 166 5.45 -2.19 -10.49
CA TRP A 166 6.79 -2.71 -10.75
C TRP A 166 6.83 -3.89 -11.72
N VAL A 167 5.77 -4.69 -11.78
CA VAL A 167 5.66 -5.81 -12.74
C VAL A 167 5.16 -5.40 -14.12
N CYS A 168 4.78 -4.12 -14.29
CA CYS A 168 4.26 -3.55 -15.53
C CYS A 168 5.15 -2.41 -16.08
N PRO A 169 6.48 -2.60 -16.29
CA PRO A 169 7.38 -1.52 -16.72
C PRO A 169 6.89 -0.84 -17.99
N GLY A 170 6.58 0.46 -17.93
CA GLY A 170 6.11 1.26 -19.05
C GLY A 170 4.72 0.91 -19.58
N ASN A 171 3.95 0.11 -18.84
CA ASN A 171 2.56 -0.23 -19.18
C ASN A 171 1.60 0.21 -18.07
N PRO A 172 1.30 1.50 -17.97
CA PRO A 172 0.46 2.05 -16.90
C PRO A 172 -0.99 1.56 -16.96
N GLU A 173 -1.52 1.25 -18.16
CA GLU A 173 -2.89 0.74 -18.33
C GLU A 173 -3.05 -0.62 -17.65
N LEU A 174 -2.08 -1.51 -17.86
CA LEU A 174 -2.11 -2.83 -17.22
C LEU A 174 -1.94 -2.70 -15.68
N ALA A 175 -1.05 -1.83 -15.23
CA ALA A 175 -0.85 -1.57 -13.80
C ALA A 175 -2.15 -1.06 -13.15
N ALA A 176 -2.83 -0.10 -13.81
CA ALA A 176 -4.12 0.43 -13.35
C ALA A 176 -5.20 -0.66 -13.30
N SER A 177 -5.29 -1.51 -14.32
CA SER A 177 -6.26 -2.59 -14.37
C SER A 177 -6.06 -3.58 -13.22
N LEU A 178 -4.84 -4.08 -13.05
CA LEU A 178 -4.51 -5.08 -12.02
C LEU A 178 -4.74 -4.56 -10.59
N VAL A 179 -4.29 -3.35 -10.31
CA VAL A 179 -4.48 -2.76 -8.97
C VAL A 179 -5.94 -2.43 -8.69
N THR A 180 -6.74 -2.12 -9.71
CA THR A 180 -8.17 -1.89 -9.56
C THR A 180 -8.88 -3.16 -9.11
N GLU A 181 -8.51 -4.33 -9.65
CA GLU A 181 -9.06 -5.61 -9.21
C GLU A 181 -8.74 -5.89 -7.73
N ASP A 182 -7.53 -5.60 -7.29
CA ASP A 182 -7.16 -5.76 -5.87
C ASP A 182 -7.86 -4.73 -4.98
N ALA A 183 -7.78 -3.46 -5.32
CA ALA A 183 -8.32 -2.38 -4.50
C ALA A 183 -9.84 -2.47 -4.33
N SER A 184 -10.56 -2.86 -5.38
CA SER A 184 -12.03 -2.90 -5.40
C SER A 184 -12.64 -3.91 -4.44
N LEU A 185 -11.88 -4.87 -3.93
CA LEU A 185 -12.38 -5.78 -2.91
C LEU A 185 -12.74 -5.05 -1.61
N SER A 186 -11.98 -4.04 -1.21
CA SER A 186 -12.16 -3.36 0.09
C SER A 186 -12.39 -1.86 -0.02
N HIS A 187 -12.08 -1.25 -1.16
CA HIS A 187 -12.10 0.19 -1.36
C HIS A 187 -12.97 0.63 -2.54
N ARG A 188 -13.33 1.92 -2.57
CA ARG A 188 -14.06 2.61 -3.64
C ARG A 188 -13.52 4.03 -3.79
N GLY A 189 -13.90 4.71 -4.88
CA GLY A 189 -13.60 6.13 -5.04
C GLY A 189 -12.12 6.46 -4.82
N ASP A 190 -11.84 7.42 -3.95
CA ASP A 190 -10.48 7.89 -3.68
C ASP A 190 -9.55 6.80 -3.14
N GLY A 191 -10.07 5.80 -2.42
CA GLY A 191 -9.28 4.66 -1.98
C GLY A 191 -8.75 3.82 -3.14
N VAL A 192 -9.53 3.65 -4.21
CA VAL A 192 -9.09 2.99 -5.45
C VAL A 192 -8.22 3.93 -6.29
N TYR A 193 -8.61 5.19 -6.42
CA TYR A 193 -7.86 6.17 -7.23
C TYR A 193 -6.43 6.36 -6.72
N GLY A 194 -6.24 6.43 -5.40
CA GLY A 194 -4.91 6.50 -4.81
C GLY A 194 -4.06 5.27 -5.12
N ALA A 195 -4.65 4.07 -5.09
CA ALA A 195 -3.96 2.84 -5.47
C ALA A 195 -3.59 2.82 -6.96
N VAL A 196 -4.51 3.25 -7.84
CA VAL A 196 -4.24 3.40 -9.28
C VAL A 196 -3.09 4.37 -9.51
N PHE A 197 -3.09 5.53 -8.84
CA PHE A 197 -2.01 6.50 -8.95
C PHE A 197 -0.64 5.90 -8.59
N VAL A 198 -0.55 5.19 -7.47
CA VAL A 198 0.70 4.56 -7.01
C VAL A 198 1.19 3.51 -7.99
N ALA A 199 0.30 2.62 -8.47
CA ALA A 199 0.67 1.57 -9.42
C ALA A 199 1.10 2.16 -10.78
N VAL A 200 0.35 3.10 -11.32
CA VAL A 200 0.67 3.78 -12.59
C VAL A 200 1.99 4.54 -12.49
N LEU A 201 2.19 5.30 -11.41
CA LEU A 201 3.46 6.00 -11.16
C LEU A 201 4.63 5.02 -11.09
N GLY A 202 4.47 3.90 -10.38
CA GLY A 202 5.46 2.85 -10.28
C GLY A 202 5.84 2.25 -11.64
N ALA A 203 4.85 1.96 -12.49
CA ALA A 203 5.08 1.44 -13.86
C ALA A 203 5.85 2.44 -14.74
N LEU A 204 5.49 3.71 -14.66
CA LEU A 204 6.12 4.78 -15.46
C LEU A 204 7.54 5.09 -15.00
N LEU A 205 7.83 5.08 -13.70
CA LEU A 205 9.17 5.32 -13.14
C LEU A 205 10.20 4.27 -13.62
N MET A 206 9.74 3.11 -14.07
CA MET A 206 10.64 2.11 -14.66
C MET A 206 11.24 2.58 -16.00
N THR A 207 10.58 3.48 -16.73
CA THR A 207 10.95 3.86 -18.11
C THR A 207 11.02 5.37 -18.37
N HIS A 208 10.48 6.18 -17.48
CA HIS A 208 10.39 7.65 -17.62
C HIS A 208 11.14 8.38 -16.50
N THR A 209 11.39 9.66 -16.70
CA THR A 209 11.86 10.53 -15.61
C THR A 209 10.77 10.73 -14.56
N PRO A 210 11.11 11.04 -13.31
CA PRO A 210 10.11 11.27 -12.25
C PRO A 210 9.07 12.34 -12.62
N ALA A 211 9.49 13.44 -13.27
CA ALA A 211 8.59 14.51 -13.67
C ALA A 211 7.60 14.09 -14.78
N GLU A 212 8.05 13.29 -15.74
CA GLU A 212 7.20 12.74 -16.80
C GLU A 212 6.22 11.70 -16.21
N ALA A 213 6.73 10.81 -15.37
CA ALA A 213 5.93 9.78 -14.71
C ALA A 213 4.82 10.40 -13.86
N LEU A 214 5.12 11.40 -13.04
CA LEU A 214 4.16 12.11 -12.21
C LEU A 214 3.07 12.79 -13.05
N ARG A 215 3.48 13.53 -14.09
CA ARG A 215 2.55 14.22 -14.98
C ARG A 215 1.59 13.26 -15.68
N THR A 216 2.08 12.11 -16.15
CA THR A 216 1.26 11.10 -16.79
C THR A 216 0.38 10.38 -15.77
N ALA A 217 0.90 10.01 -14.59
CA ALA A 217 0.12 9.32 -13.57
C ALA A 217 -1.11 10.14 -13.11
N LYS A 218 -0.99 11.47 -13.04
CA LYS A 218 -2.12 12.37 -12.73
C LYS A 218 -3.29 12.22 -13.71
N THR A 219 -3.04 11.90 -14.98
CA THR A 219 -4.12 11.76 -15.98
C THR A 219 -5.00 10.53 -15.77
N TYR A 220 -4.61 9.62 -14.86
CA TYR A 220 -5.41 8.46 -14.45
C TYR A 220 -6.35 8.78 -13.28
N LEU A 221 -6.25 9.96 -12.70
CA LEU A 221 -7.13 10.40 -11.62
C LEU A 221 -8.31 11.20 -12.14
N PRO A 222 -9.53 11.00 -11.62
CA PRO A 222 -10.66 11.86 -11.96
C PRO A 222 -10.41 13.31 -11.51
N GLU A 223 -10.78 14.28 -12.35
CA GLU A 223 -10.48 15.71 -12.14
C GLU A 223 -10.99 16.29 -10.81
N ASN A 224 -12.05 15.72 -10.24
CA ASN A 224 -12.65 16.19 -8.99
C ASN A 224 -12.45 15.21 -7.83
N SER A 225 -11.49 14.28 -7.93
CA SER A 225 -11.20 13.33 -6.87
C SER A 225 -10.36 13.99 -5.75
N GLY A 226 -10.52 13.50 -4.52
CA GLY A 226 -9.63 13.87 -3.43
C GLY A 226 -8.17 13.48 -3.71
N ALA A 227 -7.95 12.41 -4.45
CA ALA A 227 -6.63 11.96 -4.84
C ALA A 227 -5.90 12.98 -5.73
N ILE A 228 -6.55 13.54 -6.77
CA ILE A 228 -5.90 14.57 -7.62
C ILE A 228 -5.62 15.86 -6.82
N ILE A 229 -6.56 16.27 -5.96
CA ILE A 229 -6.39 17.46 -5.11
C ILE A 229 -5.18 17.29 -4.19
N ALA A 230 -5.01 16.12 -3.57
CA ALA A 230 -3.88 15.83 -2.70
C ALA A 230 -2.54 15.88 -3.45
N VAL A 231 -2.47 15.32 -4.66
CA VAL A 231 -1.26 15.35 -5.50
C VAL A 231 -0.91 16.77 -5.91
N GLU A 232 -1.89 17.57 -6.35
CA GLU A 232 -1.69 18.97 -6.76
C GLU A 232 -1.27 19.86 -5.57
N LEU A 233 -1.84 19.62 -4.40
CA LEU A 233 -1.40 20.31 -3.19
C LEU A 233 0.07 19.99 -2.87
N ALA A 234 0.46 18.71 -2.94
CA ALA A 234 1.85 18.32 -2.72
C ALA A 234 2.82 18.96 -3.73
N GLU A 235 2.45 19.02 -5.01
CA GLU A 235 3.26 19.73 -6.03
C GLU A 235 3.40 21.22 -5.72
N SER A 236 2.33 21.87 -5.26
CA SER A 236 2.36 23.30 -4.94
C SER A 236 3.25 23.64 -3.74
N LEU A 237 3.49 22.69 -2.84
CA LEU A 237 4.38 22.86 -1.68
C LEU A 237 5.86 22.65 -2.04
N LEU A 238 6.15 22.07 -3.20
CA LEU A 238 7.51 21.81 -3.68
C LEU A 238 8.00 22.85 -4.72
N ALA A 239 7.10 23.70 -5.20
CA ALA A 239 7.38 24.76 -6.17
C ALA A 239 7.86 26.04 -5.48
#